data_7a62ded4a9610bcaab32a70ff5ffffc3
#
_entry.id   7a62ded4a9610bcaab32a70ff5ffffc3
#
_cell.length_a   1.000
_cell.length_b   1.000
_cell.length_c   1.000
_cell.angle_alpha   90.00
_cell.angle_beta   90.00
_cell.angle_gamma   90.00
#
_symmetry.space_group_name_H-M   'P 1'
#
loop_
_entity.id
_entity.type
_entity.pdbx_description
1 polymer ?
#
loop_
_entity_poly.entity_id
_entity_poly.type
_entity_poly.pdbx_seq_one_letter_code
_entity_poly.pdbx_strand_id
1 'polypeptide(L)'
;MGLIALAVVAGVAALAYRMGYNRSRTELASLREEMEQMEAAGKDAAIVKRVSQQMEDIAYQQKAISDQQRDRAEEQSILATQNAYRAEMESRAAHEAELKAQSAAQVAERERANAERQQEIAVEQRDEATHAKNVADTLNRRTQARSLAVSSQVRREADEPEVADLLAYASWYFLKNNRGNQYYSETFKSLTQATDGILRYKMKEGGAVNALAKVPGRLGQCVAVSNFGEVERLTVNASQGGKRISSNALLFNSLFDFRDVLIKDNSIYALSLKGPLCVLDFEGNHVEVQLPEDNYFKLVPIGDGLLVAGRKSLSWYSDGKITGSEELPGTLSAIVEREGVTCLFFTDGGYAEMDVAGRIVEKAPLLKGVVTAAYYDKASKCLLLGVEDGTVYPVNQYDRVMETMAAHKAKCVDITMLGPVVVTGGYDKTAYIWNMDNLLFESGLSFREELQKEKVEKRVSGSQEVPTEWLVPVDYTFDGWALAVCGDEDGKSVWIGTSSGNVMLLNASADDMAQQLHNKLKRNLTQQEWIRYVGVSIPYMTFK
;
A
#
# COMPACT_ATOMS: atom_id res chain seq x y z
N MET A 1 44.74 -0.25 -2.24
CA MET A 1 44.29 1.14 -1.97
C MET A 1 43.05 1.56 -2.79
N GLY A 2 42.91 1.09 -4.04
CA GLY A 2 41.73 1.47 -4.89
C GLY A 2 40.37 1.04 -4.35
N LEU A 3 40.23 -0.15 -3.75
CA LEU A 3 39.00 -0.67 -3.20
C LEU A 3 38.48 0.13 -1.99
N ILE A 4 39.38 0.66 -1.17
CA ILE A 4 39.02 1.48 0.01
C ILE A 4 38.51 2.86 -0.46
N ALA A 5 39.11 3.45 -1.50
CA ALA A 5 38.67 4.71 -2.07
C ALA A 5 37.28 4.59 -2.71
N LEU A 6 36.96 3.47 -3.39
CA LEU A 6 35.65 3.21 -3.98
C LEU A 6 34.56 3.02 -2.92
N ALA A 7 34.87 2.31 -1.82
CA ALA A 7 33.97 2.13 -0.69
C ALA A 7 33.66 3.47 0.03
N VAL A 8 34.65 4.35 0.15
CA VAL A 8 34.50 5.68 0.74
C VAL A 8 33.63 6.58 -0.15
N VAL A 9 33.87 6.55 -1.48
CA VAL A 9 33.06 7.34 -2.44
C VAL A 9 31.61 6.83 -2.48
N ALA A 10 31.39 5.52 -2.48
CA ALA A 10 30.04 4.93 -2.41
C ALA A 10 29.37 5.25 -1.06
N GLY A 11 30.10 5.23 0.03
CA GLY A 11 29.60 5.59 1.37
C GLY A 11 29.23 7.08 1.46
N VAL A 12 30.04 7.98 0.91
CA VAL A 12 29.75 9.42 0.86
C VAL A 12 28.56 9.71 -0.07
N ALA A 13 28.46 9.03 -1.22
CA ALA A 13 27.32 9.17 -2.14
C ALA A 13 26.02 8.66 -1.50
N ALA A 14 26.04 7.52 -0.79
CA ALA A 14 24.90 7.00 -0.06
C ALA A 14 24.47 7.91 1.11
N LEU A 15 25.43 8.52 1.80
CA LEU A 15 25.16 9.48 2.87
C LEU A 15 24.58 10.80 2.33
N ALA A 16 25.12 11.30 1.23
CA ALA A 16 24.60 12.49 0.54
C ALA A 16 23.20 12.25 -0.02
N TYR A 17 22.93 11.05 -0.59
CA TYR A 17 21.62 10.63 -1.05
C TYR A 17 20.62 10.56 0.11
N ARG A 18 21.00 9.92 1.22
CA ARG A 18 20.17 9.81 2.42
C ARG A 18 19.90 11.17 3.08
N MET A 19 20.88 12.08 3.09
CA MET A 19 20.70 13.45 3.56
C MET A 19 19.81 14.27 2.61
N GLY A 20 20.01 14.17 1.30
CA GLY A 20 19.18 14.84 0.31
C GLY A 20 17.73 14.33 0.31
N TYR A 21 17.55 13.02 0.39
CA TYR A 21 16.23 12.37 0.48
C TYR A 21 15.49 12.76 1.77
N ASN A 22 16.18 12.75 2.91
CA ASN A 22 15.59 13.18 4.18
C ASN A 22 15.27 14.67 4.19
N ARG A 23 16.11 15.50 3.58
CA ARG A 23 15.89 16.95 3.49
C ARG A 23 14.70 17.27 2.57
N SER A 24 14.61 16.65 1.41
CA SER A 24 13.46 16.78 0.50
C SER A 24 12.17 16.27 1.15
N ARG A 25 12.25 15.20 1.95
CA ARG A 25 11.10 14.64 2.65
C ARG A 25 10.62 15.54 3.80
N THR A 26 11.55 16.19 4.52
CA THR A 26 11.20 17.16 5.56
C THR A 26 10.69 18.46 4.95
N GLU A 27 11.26 18.92 3.85
CA GLU A 27 10.76 20.09 3.11
C GLU A 27 9.37 19.83 2.47
N LEU A 28 9.15 18.62 1.89
CA LEU A 28 7.83 18.21 1.42
C LEU A 28 6.81 18.04 2.55
N ALA A 29 7.25 17.57 3.72
CA ALA A 29 6.39 17.46 4.90
C ALA A 29 6.01 18.84 5.46
N SER A 30 6.97 19.77 5.53
CA SER A 30 6.70 21.15 5.96
C SER A 30 5.82 21.93 4.98
N LEU A 31 6.04 21.74 3.68
CA LEU A 31 5.19 22.33 2.63
C LEU A 31 3.77 21.74 2.63
N ARG A 32 3.64 20.47 3.02
CA ARG A 32 2.34 19.80 3.18
C ARG A 32 1.59 20.31 4.39
N GLU A 33 2.31 20.52 5.49
CA GLU A 33 1.76 21.11 6.72
C GLU A 33 1.35 22.58 6.51
N GLU A 34 2.12 23.34 5.73
CA GLU A 34 1.76 24.69 5.29
C GLU A 34 0.55 24.70 4.34
N MET A 35 0.45 23.72 3.42
CA MET A 35 -0.73 23.53 2.56
C MET A 35 -1.99 23.21 3.36
N GLU A 36 -1.91 22.29 4.33
CA GLU A 36 -3.03 21.93 5.20
C GLU A 36 -3.49 23.11 6.06
N GLN A 37 -2.53 23.94 6.55
CA GLN A 37 -2.84 25.16 7.28
C GLN A 37 -3.45 26.25 6.38
N MET A 38 -3.10 26.25 5.09
CA MET A 38 -3.61 27.22 4.10
C MET A 38 -4.95 26.82 3.50
N GLU A 39 -5.20 25.52 3.32
CA GLU A 39 -6.53 24.98 2.95
C GLU A 39 -7.57 25.26 4.04
N ALA A 40 -7.16 25.12 5.31
CA ALA A 40 -7.99 25.47 6.47
C ALA A 40 -8.30 26.97 6.59
N ALA A 41 -7.50 27.82 5.94
CA ALA A 41 -7.60 29.29 6.04
C ALA A 41 -8.29 29.98 4.85
N GLY A 42 -8.71 29.26 3.80
CA GLY A 42 -9.52 29.79 2.70
C GLY A 42 -8.86 30.91 1.88
N LYS A 43 -7.53 30.88 1.69
CA LYS A 43 -6.79 31.96 1.03
C LYS A 43 -6.20 31.58 -0.34
N ASP A 44 -6.54 32.42 -1.24
CA ASP A 44 -6.13 32.85 -2.60
C ASP A 44 -5.12 32.05 -3.46
N ALA A 45 -5.48 31.97 -4.76
CA ALA A 45 -4.74 31.40 -5.90
C ALA A 45 -3.24 31.77 -6.00
N ALA A 46 -2.82 32.89 -5.43
CA ALA A 46 -1.43 33.34 -5.41
C ALA A 46 -0.52 32.48 -4.53
N ILE A 47 -1.07 31.86 -3.50
CA ILE A 47 -0.33 31.04 -2.53
C ILE A 47 -0.14 29.62 -3.09
N VAL A 48 -1.19 29.09 -3.74
CA VAL A 48 -1.13 27.80 -4.46
C VAL A 48 -0.04 27.85 -5.55
N LYS A 49 0.07 28.96 -6.26
CA LYS A 49 1.12 29.19 -7.26
C LYS A 49 2.53 29.14 -6.65
N ARG A 50 2.72 29.68 -5.44
CA ARG A 50 4.02 29.70 -4.75
C ARG A 50 4.44 28.31 -4.27
N VAL A 51 3.50 27.53 -3.73
CA VAL A 51 3.74 26.14 -3.32
C VAL A 51 4.00 25.26 -4.55
N SER A 52 3.26 25.45 -5.64
CA SER A 52 3.50 24.76 -6.90
C SER A 52 4.91 25.05 -7.45
N GLN A 53 5.37 26.30 -7.41
CA GLN A 53 6.73 26.65 -7.80
C GLN A 53 7.80 25.98 -6.92
N GLN A 54 7.59 25.92 -5.61
CA GLN A 54 8.53 25.23 -4.71
C GLN A 54 8.55 23.71 -4.94
N MET A 55 7.41 23.09 -5.23
CA MET A 55 7.36 21.66 -5.59
C MET A 55 8.03 21.39 -6.96
N GLU A 56 7.88 22.29 -7.91
CA GLU A 56 8.58 22.24 -9.19
C GLU A 56 10.11 22.34 -9.01
N ASP A 57 10.57 23.25 -8.14
CA ASP A 57 11.99 23.41 -7.81
C ASP A 57 12.58 22.15 -7.15
N ILE A 58 11.85 21.50 -6.25
CA ILE A 58 12.27 20.24 -5.62
C ILE A 58 12.36 19.11 -6.67
N ALA A 59 11.38 19.03 -7.58
CA ALA A 59 11.40 18.06 -8.68
C ALA A 59 12.58 18.31 -9.64
N TYR A 60 12.91 19.57 -9.93
CA TYR A 60 14.09 19.94 -10.70
C TYR A 60 15.40 19.55 -10.01
N GLN A 61 15.50 19.75 -8.69
CA GLN A 61 16.69 19.32 -7.92
C GLN A 61 16.87 17.81 -7.94
N GLN A 62 15.78 17.04 -7.77
CA GLN A 62 15.84 15.58 -7.86
C GLN A 62 16.24 15.10 -9.26
N LYS A 63 15.74 15.75 -10.30
CA LYS A 63 16.15 15.47 -11.68
C LYS A 63 17.63 15.76 -11.92
N ALA A 64 18.12 16.89 -11.43
CA ALA A 64 19.53 17.26 -11.55
C ALA A 64 20.47 16.25 -10.88
N ILE A 65 20.08 15.70 -9.71
CA ILE A 65 20.84 14.63 -9.01
C ILE A 65 20.86 13.35 -9.86
N SER A 66 19.75 12.98 -10.44
CA SER A 66 19.65 11.78 -11.30
C SER A 66 20.46 11.91 -12.58
N ASP A 67 20.42 13.08 -13.22
CA ASP A 67 21.23 13.38 -14.41
C ASP A 67 22.73 13.33 -14.10
N GLN A 68 23.15 13.86 -12.93
CA GLN A 68 24.54 13.77 -12.46
C GLN A 68 25.01 12.32 -12.23
N GLN A 69 24.12 11.46 -11.72
CA GLN A 69 24.43 10.02 -11.56
C GLN A 69 24.60 9.33 -12.91
N ARG A 70 23.73 9.66 -13.88
CA ARG A 70 23.82 9.13 -15.26
C ARG A 70 25.12 9.54 -15.93
N ASP A 71 25.49 10.82 -15.85
CA ASP A 71 26.71 11.34 -16.44
C ASP A 71 27.95 10.66 -15.87
N ARG A 72 27.99 10.42 -14.53
CA ARG A 72 29.07 9.65 -13.88
C ARG A 72 29.15 8.19 -14.36
N ALA A 73 27.99 7.55 -14.57
CA ALA A 73 27.96 6.18 -15.10
C ALA A 73 28.45 6.12 -16.55
N GLU A 74 28.15 7.16 -17.34
CA GLU A 74 28.60 7.30 -18.72
C GLU A 74 30.12 7.52 -18.81
N GLU A 75 30.68 8.38 -17.95
CA GLU A 75 32.14 8.57 -17.83
C GLU A 75 32.86 7.27 -17.46
N GLN A 76 32.32 6.49 -16.50
CA GLN A 76 32.88 5.18 -16.13
C GLN A 76 32.82 4.18 -17.31
N SER A 77 31.75 4.19 -18.11
CA SER A 77 31.63 3.37 -19.32
C SER A 77 32.67 3.71 -20.37
N ILE A 78 32.93 5.00 -20.58
CA ILE A 78 33.96 5.49 -21.52
C ILE A 78 35.35 5.07 -21.04
N LEU A 79 35.61 5.21 -19.73
CA LEU A 79 36.91 4.82 -19.12
C LEU A 79 37.17 3.31 -19.25
N ALA A 80 36.15 2.49 -19.03
CA ALA A 80 36.22 1.04 -19.21
C ALA A 80 36.51 0.65 -20.68
N THR A 81 35.90 1.37 -21.63
CA THR A 81 36.12 1.15 -23.06
C THR A 81 37.54 1.54 -23.49
N GLN A 82 38.06 2.66 -22.95
CA GLN A 82 39.46 3.10 -23.17
C GLN A 82 40.46 2.10 -22.58
N ASN A 83 40.16 1.57 -21.38
CA ASN A 83 41.02 0.55 -20.76
C ASN A 83 41.03 -0.76 -21.55
N ALA A 84 39.84 -1.17 -22.08
CA ALA A 84 39.75 -2.35 -22.92
C ALA A 84 40.55 -2.19 -24.24
N TYR A 85 40.43 -1.01 -24.87
CA TYR A 85 41.19 -0.68 -26.08
C TYR A 85 42.71 -0.67 -25.78
N ARG A 86 43.11 -0.09 -24.65
CA ARG A 86 44.50 -0.04 -24.24
C ARG A 86 45.07 -1.44 -23.98
N ALA A 87 44.29 -2.28 -23.30
CA ALA A 87 44.67 -3.67 -23.06
C ALA A 87 44.80 -4.48 -24.37
N GLU A 88 43.93 -4.19 -25.36
CA GLU A 88 44.01 -4.83 -26.68
C GLU A 88 45.25 -4.42 -27.45
N MET A 89 45.65 -3.13 -27.39
CA MET A 89 46.88 -2.63 -28.04
C MET A 89 48.14 -3.18 -27.40
N GLU A 90 48.17 -3.33 -26.04
CA GLU A 90 49.28 -3.94 -25.32
C GLU A 90 49.41 -5.44 -25.67
N SER A 91 48.29 -6.13 -25.85
CA SER A 91 48.29 -7.54 -26.30
C SER A 91 48.87 -7.71 -27.68
N ARG A 92 48.56 -6.80 -28.61
CA ARG A 92 49.16 -6.80 -29.98
C ARG A 92 50.69 -6.51 -29.94
N ALA A 93 51.11 -5.56 -29.10
CA ALA A 93 52.53 -5.22 -28.94
C ALA A 93 53.31 -6.38 -28.31
N ALA A 94 52.74 -7.10 -27.35
CA ALA A 94 53.35 -8.30 -26.78
C ALA A 94 53.51 -9.43 -27.80
N HIS A 95 52.49 -9.61 -28.68
CA HIS A 95 52.56 -10.62 -29.76
C HIS A 95 53.62 -10.29 -30.83
N GLU A 96 53.75 -9.01 -31.19
CA GLU A 96 54.86 -8.58 -32.09
C GLU A 96 56.23 -8.73 -31.47
N ALA A 97 56.33 -8.50 -30.16
CA ALA A 97 57.58 -8.70 -29.42
C ALA A 97 57.99 -10.19 -29.31
N GLU A 98 57.00 -11.08 -29.18
CA GLU A 98 57.21 -12.55 -29.17
C GLU A 98 57.78 -13.05 -30.53
N LEU A 99 57.30 -12.49 -31.62
CA LEU A 99 57.81 -12.79 -32.98
C LEU A 99 59.27 -12.32 -33.19
N LYS A 100 59.72 -11.33 -32.44
CA LYS A 100 61.09 -10.72 -32.59
C LYS A 100 62.14 -11.30 -31.68
N ALA A 101 61.77 -12.08 -30.69
CA ALA A 101 62.76 -12.51 -29.71
C ALA A 101 62.46 -13.90 -29.15
N GLN A 102 63.06 -14.93 -29.73
CA GLN A 102 63.02 -16.33 -29.22
C GLN A 102 63.60 -16.48 -27.81
N SER A 103 64.34 -15.48 -27.28
CA SER A 103 64.89 -15.49 -25.91
C SER A 103 64.01 -14.78 -24.87
N ALA A 104 62.93 -14.13 -25.26
CA ALA A 104 62.05 -13.36 -24.35
C ALA A 104 60.64 -13.95 -24.15
N ALA A 105 60.42 -15.22 -24.52
CA ALA A 105 59.11 -15.86 -24.51
C ALA A 105 58.38 -15.80 -23.13
N GLN A 106 59.13 -15.94 -22.04
CA GLN A 106 58.53 -15.84 -20.69
C GLN A 106 58.10 -14.43 -20.29
N VAL A 107 58.75 -13.40 -20.81
CA VAL A 107 58.36 -12.00 -20.53
C VAL A 107 57.12 -11.63 -21.34
N ALA A 108 57.12 -12.03 -22.64
CA ALA A 108 55.96 -11.80 -23.51
C ALA A 108 54.67 -12.52 -23.02
N GLU A 109 54.84 -13.72 -22.46
CA GLU A 109 53.69 -14.48 -21.89
C GLU A 109 53.11 -13.82 -20.63
N ARG A 110 54.01 -13.23 -19.76
CA ARG A 110 53.56 -12.45 -18.59
C ARG A 110 52.83 -11.16 -18.99
N GLU A 111 53.35 -10.48 -20.01
CA GLU A 111 52.74 -9.25 -20.53
C GLU A 111 51.39 -9.53 -21.17
N ARG A 112 51.25 -10.65 -21.89
CA ARG A 112 50.00 -11.10 -22.46
C ARG A 112 48.97 -11.42 -21.36
N ALA A 113 49.34 -12.17 -20.35
CA ALA A 113 48.49 -12.49 -19.21
C ALA A 113 48.04 -11.22 -18.44
N ASN A 114 48.92 -10.22 -18.37
CA ASN A 114 48.57 -8.93 -17.76
C ASN A 114 47.60 -8.12 -18.64
N ALA A 115 47.77 -8.12 -19.96
CA ALA A 115 46.86 -7.46 -20.89
C ALA A 115 45.45 -8.12 -20.90
N GLU A 116 45.40 -9.46 -20.86
CA GLU A 116 44.16 -10.22 -20.74
C GLU A 116 43.44 -9.88 -19.40
N ARG A 117 44.16 -9.81 -18.27
CA ARG A 117 43.59 -9.37 -16.98
C ARG A 117 43.07 -7.93 -17.03
N GLN A 118 43.82 -7.03 -17.67
CA GLN A 118 43.39 -5.62 -17.81
C GLN A 118 42.15 -5.50 -18.69
N GLN A 119 42.05 -6.31 -19.74
CA GLN A 119 40.88 -6.38 -20.60
C GLN A 119 39.66 -6.92 -19.83
N GLU A 120 39.83 -7.98 -19.05
CA GLU A 120 38.78 -8.55 -18.19
C GLU A 120 38.28 -7.52 -17.17
N ILE A 121 39.20 -6.82 -16.50
CA ILE A 121 38.85 -5.73 -15.57
C ILE A 121 38.11 -4.59 -16.28
N ALA A 122 38.52 -4.21 -17.50
CA ALA A 122 37.88 -3.15 -18.26
C ALA A 122 36.46 -3.55 -18.72
N VAL A 123 36.23 -4.83 -19.05
CA VAL A 123 34.91 -5.37 -19.38
C VAL A 123 34.01 -5.35 -18.14
N GLU A 124 34.51 -5.82 -16.99
CA GLU A 124 33.79 -5.81 -15.72
C GLU A 124 33.37 -4.37 -15.32
N GLN A 125 34.32 -3.41 -15.38
CA GLN A 125 34.02 -2.01 -15.11
C GLN A 125 32.98 -1.41 -16.05
N ARG A 126 33.03 -1.78 -17.33
CA ARG A 126 32.03 -1.35 -18.32
C ARG A 126 30.65 -1.92 -18.02
N ASP A 127 30.59 -3.20 -17.62
CA ASP A 127 29.33 -3.86 -17.29
C ASP A 127 28.74 -3.27 -16.00
N GLU A 128 29.56 -2.99 -14.99
CA GLU A 128 29.16 -2.28 -13.78
C GLU A 128 28.64 -0.86 -14.09
N ALA A 129 29.35 -0.10 -14.93
CA ALA A 129 28.92 1.24 -15.33
C ALA A 129 27.61 1.22 -16.12
N THR A 130 27.43 0.23 -16.98
CA THR A 130 26.17 0.04 -17.72
C THR A 130 25.03 -0.29 -16.79
N HIS A 131 25.27 -1.15 -15.81
CA HIS A 131 24.28 -1.48 -14.79
C HIS A 131 23.91 -0.24 -13.95
N ALA A 132 24.90 0.51 -13.45
CA ALA A 132 24.66 1.74 -12.69
C ALA A 132 23.85 2.77 -13.47
N LYS A 133 24.11 2.93 -14.78
CA LYS A 133 23.34 3.78 -15.67
C LYS A 133 21.88 3.32 -15.77
N ASN A 134 21.64 2.02 -16.00
CA ASN A 134 20.29 1.47 -16.10
C ASN A 134 19.49 1.66 -14.79
N VAL A 135 20.13 1.50 -13.64
CA VAL A 135 19.52 1.77 -12.35
C VAL A 135 19.18 3.25 -12.21
N ALA A 136 20.11 4.15 -12.55
CA ALA A 136 19.90 5.60 -12.50
C ALA A 136 18.75 6.04 -13.42
N ASP A 137 18.68 5.52 -14.64
CA ASP A 137 17.61 5.80 -15.59
C ASP A 137 16.25 5.31 -15.05
N THR A 138 16.21 4.16 -14.43
CA THR A 138 14.98 3.62 -13.81
C THR A 138 14.52 4.50 -12.65
N LEU A 139 15.42 4.88 -11.76
CA LEU A 139 15.13 5.78 -10.62
C LEU A 139 14.67 7.16 -11.11
N ASN A 140 15.29 7.70 -12.15
CA ASN A 140 14.86 8.96 -12.76
C ASN A 140 13.42 8.88 -13.29
N ARG A 141 13.06 7.79 -13.97
CA ARG A 141 11.69 7.58 -14.46
C ARG A 141 10.68 7.46 -13.33
N ARG A 142 11.04 6.81 -12.21
CA ARG A 142 10.18 6.75 -11.01
C ARG A 142 9.99 8.12 -10.37
N THR A 143 11.05 8.92 -10.26
CA THR A 143 10.99 10.30 -9.77
C THR A 143 10.13 11.18 -10.67
N GLN A 144 10.32 11.05 -11.99
CA GLN A 144 9.50 11.76 -12.99
C GLN A 144 8.02 11.40 -12.87
N ALA A 145 7.70 10.12 -12.61
CA ALA A 145 6.33 9.68 -12.40
C ALA A 145 5.67 10.43 -11.24
N ARG A 146 6.35 10.59 -10.11
CA ARG A 146 5.84 11.34 -8.95
C ARG A 146 5.64 12.82 -9.29
N SER A 147 6.56 13.44 -10.03
CA SER A 147 6.43 14.81 -10.51
C SER A 147 5.21 14.98 -11.42
N LEU A 148 4.93 14.01 -12.30
CA LEU A 148 3.74 14.00 -13.16
C LEU A 148 2.45 13.93 -12.33
N ALA A 149 2.42 13.15 -11.25
CA ALA A 149 1.28 13.07 -10.35
C ALA A 149 0.99 14.42 -9.67
N VAL A 150 2.02 15.07 -9.16
CA VAL A 150 1.88 16.42 -8.58
C VAL A 150 1.40 17.42 -9.62
N SER A 151 1.98 17.38 -10.82
CA SER A 151 1.54 18.23 -11.94
C SER A 151 0.08 17.97 -12.32
N SER A 152 -0.38 16.72 -12.26
CA SER A 152 -1.79 16.37 -12.48
C SER A 152 -2.71 17.08 -11.48
N GLN A 153 -2.38 17.05 -10.19
CA GLN A 153 -3.17 17.71 -9.15
C GLN A 153 -3.25 19.22 -9.38
N VAL A 154 -2.11 19.86 -9.67
CA VAL A 154 -2.03 21.30 -9.98
C VAL A 154 -2.88 21.67 -11.21
N ARG A 155 -2.85 20.85 -12.27
CA ARG A 155 -3.66 21.10 -13.48
C ARG A 155 -5.15 20.93 -13.21
N ARG A 156 -5.53 20.02 -12.34
CA ARG A 156 -6.93 19.86 -11.93
C ARG A 156 -7.43 21.06 -11.15
N GLU A 157 -6.62 21.60 -10.24
CA GLU A 157 -6.95 22.83 -9.51
C GLU A 157 -7.01 24.06 -10.43
N ALA A 158 -6.25 24.05 -11.54
CA ALA A 158 -6.28 25.09 -12.57
C ALA A 158 -7.44 24.92 -13.58
N ASP A 159 -8.40 24.02 -13.32
CA ASP A 159 -9.53 23.68 -14.20
C ASP A 159 -9.12 23.18 -15.61
N GLU A 160 -8.00 22.43 -15.64
CA GLU A 160 -7.50 21.75 -16.85
C GLU A 160 -7.62 20.21 -16.71
N PRO A 161 -8.84 19.63 -16.58
CA PRO A 161 -9.02 18.23 -16.20
C PRO A 161 -8.50 17.24 -17.25
N GLU A 162 -8.54 17.59 -18.53
CA GLU A 162 -8.05 16.72 -19.60
C GLU A 162 -6.53 16.49 -19.50
N VAL A 163 -5.76 17.57 -19.26
CA VAL A 163 -4.30 17.48 -19.08
C VAL A 163 -3.99 16.77 -17.76
N ALA A 164 -4.74 17.07 -16.72
CA ALA A 164 -4.60 16.43 -15.41
C ALA A 164 -4.79 14.91 -15.51
N ASP A 165 -5.82 14.44 -16.23
CA ASP A 165 -6.11 13.03 -16.46
C ASP A 165 -4.95 12.34 -17.22
N LEU A 166 -4.41 12.97 -18.24
CA LEU A 166 -3.25 12.47 -18.99
C LEU A 166 -2.00 12.33 -18.11
N LEU A 167 -1.74 13.32 -17.25
CA LEU A 167 -0.58 13.31 -16.36
C LEU A 167 -0.73 12.26 -15.23
N ALA A 168 -1.93 12.08 -14.68
CA ALA A 168 -2.23 11.03 -13.71
C ALA A 168 -1.97 9.64 -14.30
N TYR A 169 -2.47 9.39 -15.53
CA TYR A 169 -2.23 8.12 -16.21
C TYR A 169 -0.74 7.92 -16.52
N ALA A 170 -0.05 8.94 -17.04
CA ALA A 170 1.37 8.88 -17.34
C ALA A 170 2.20 8.57 -16.08
N SER A 171 1.85 9.16 -14.92
CA SER A 171 2.50 8.86 -13.65
C SER A 171 2.42 7.36 -13.31
N TRP A 172 1.22 6.78 -13.32
CA TRP A 172 1.03 5.35 -13.08
C TRP A 172 1.79 4.50 -14.11
N TYR A 173 1.70 4.85 -15.40
CA TYR A 173 2.36 4.14 -16.50
C TYR A 173 3.88 4.07 -16.31
N PHE A 174 4.51 5.19 -15.94
CA PHE A 174 5.95 5.22 -15.67
C PHE A 174 6.32 4.35 -14.45
N LEU A 175 5.55 4.40 -13.36
CA LEU A 175 5.79 3.54 -12.21
C LEU A 175 5.62 2.06 -12.57
N LYS A 176 4.53 1.71 -13.23
CA LYS A 176 4.23 0.32 -13.64
C LYS A 176 5.35 -0.29 -14.47
N ASN A 177 5.79 0.43 -15.52
CA ASN A 177 6.80 -0.06 -16.45
C ASN A 177 8.24 -0.02 -15.91
N ASN A 178 8.47 0.71 -14.83
CA ASN A 178 9.78 0.79 -14.18
C ASN A 178 9.80 0.12 -12.79
N ARG A 179 8.85 -0.80 -12.52
CA ARG A 179 8.73 -1.54 -11.25
C ARG A 179 8.71 -0.63 -10.02
N GLY A 180 8.18 0.59 -10.17
CA GLY A 180 7.99 1.52 -9.07
C GLY A 180 6.70 1.22 -8.29
N ASN A 181 6.62 1.75 -7.08
CA ASN A 181 5.43 1.62 -6.23
C ASN A 181 4.29 2.52 -6.75
N GLN A 182 3.22 1.92 -7.27
CA GLN A 182 2.04 2.63 -7.76
C GLN A 182 1.18 3.22 -6.64
N TYR A 183 1.50 2.87 -5.39
CA TYR A 183 0.84 3.35 -4.18
C TYR A 183 1.61 4.51 -3.51
N TYR A 184 2.43 5.25 -4.27
CA TYR A 184 2.85 6.57 -3.81
C TYR A 184 1.63 7.48 -3.67
N SER A 185 1.56 8.21 -2.56
CA SER A 185 0.40 9.05 -2.21
C SER A 185 0.03 10.02 -3.33
N GLU A 186 1.03 10.63 -3.98
CA GLU A 186 0.82 11.57 -5.08
C GLU A 186 0.16 10.90 -6.29
N THR A 187 0.69 9.73 -6.72
CA THR A 187 0.17 8.99 -7.88
C THR A 187 -1.22 8.44 -7.58
N PHE A 188 -1.39 7.80 -6.43
CA PHE A 188 -2.66 7.21 -6.06
C PHE A 188 -3.77 8.27 -5.94
N LYS A 189 -3.50 9.39 -5.25
CA LYS A 189 -4.45 10.50 -5.11
C LYS A 189 -4.77 11.16 -6.46
N SER A 190 -3.79 11.28 -7.37
CA SER A 190 -4.05 11.81 -8.72
C SER A 190 -4.98 10.89 -9.54
N LEU A 191 -4.80 9.56 -9.45
CA LEU A 191 -5.70 8.58 -10.06
C LEU A 191 -7.10 8.65 -9.44
N THR A 192 -7.20 8.70 -8.11
CA THR A 192 -8.49 8.84 -7.41
C THR A 192 -9.25 10.07 -7.89
N GLN A 193 -8.57 11.22 -8.04
CA GLN A 193 -9.19 12.46 -8.53
C GLN A 193 -9.56 12.41 -10.01
N ALA A 194 -8.85 11.61 -10.82
CA ALA A 194 -9.09 11.45 -12.25
C ALA A 194 -10.25 10.49 -12.57
N THR A 195 -10.61 9.64 -11.62
CA THR A 195 -11.70 8.65 -11.73
C THR A 195 -12.95 9.12 -10.97
N ASP A 196 -13.65 8.23 -10.29
CA ASP A 196 -14.89 8.54 -9.56
C ASP A 196 -14.64 9.30 -8.24
N GLY A 197 -13.39 9.45 -7.81
CA GLY A 197 -13.05 10.09 -6.56
C GLY A 197 -13.46 9.28 -5.33
N ILE A 198 -13.84 9.99 -4.28
CA ILE A 198 -14.34 9.41 -3.02
C ILE A 198 -15.83 9.70 -2.93
N LEU A 199 -16.65 8.65 -2.95
CA LEU A 199 -18.06 8.78 -2.66
C LEU A 199 -18.28 8.94 -1.16
N ARG A 200 -19.18 9.81 -0.75
CA ARG A 200 -19.44 10.14 0.65
C ARG A 200 -20.92 10.03 0.97
N TYR A 201 -21.18 9.49 2.14
CA TYR A 201 -22.50 9.43 2.75
C TYR A 201 -22.37 9.77 4.24
N LYS A 202 -23.37 10.40 4.82
CA LYS A 202 -23.44 10.66 6.25
C LYS A 202 -24.64 9.94 6.85
N MET A 203 -24.41 9.17 7.91
CA MET A 203 -25.47 8.50 8.67
C MET A 203 -26.52 9.54 9.14
N LYS A 204 -27.77 9.18 9.12
CA LYS A 204 -28.88 10.11 9.34
C LYS A 204 -28.88 10.71 10.73
N GLU A 205 -28.67 9.89 11.74
CA GLU A 205 -28.62 10.34 13.14
C GLU A 205 -27.22 10.82 13.54
N GLY A 206 -26.21 10.62 12.67
CA GLY A 206 -24.87 11.15 12.82
C GLY A 206 -24.01 10.41 13.85
N GLY A 207 -24.40 9.21 14.24
CA GLY A 207 -23.63 8.36 15.14
C GLY A 207 -22.32 7.88 14.53
N ALA A 208 -21.33 7.55 15.36
CA ALA A 208 -20.07 6.95 14.92
C ALA A 208 -20.34 5.61 14.22
N VAL A 209 -19.79 5.44 13.02
CA VAL A 209 -19.90 4.19 12.25
C VAL A 209 -18.88 3.20 12.80
N ASN A 210 -19.35 2.26 13.60
CA ASN A 210 -18.48 1.33 14.33
C ASN A 210 -18.12 0.09 13.51
N ALA A 211 -19.00 -0.33 12.59
CA ALA A 211 -18.73 -1.47 11.72
C ALA A 211 -19.45 -1.36 10.38
N LEU A 212 -18.89 -2.04 9.39
CA LEU A 212 -19.38 -2.14 8.02
C LEU A 212 -19.31 -3.61 7.57
N ALA A 213 -20.33 -4.07 6.86
CA ALA A 213 -20.34 -5.40 6.26
C ALA A 213 -20.77 -5.31 4.79
N LYS A 214 -19.97 -5.83 3.86
CA LYS A 214 -20.34 -5.93 2.45
C LYS A 214 -21.51 -6.89 2.26
N VAL A 215 -22.41 -6.60 1.32
CA VAL A 215 -23.51 -7.50 0.99
C VAL A 215 -23.03 -8.55 -0.02
N PRO A 216 -22.98 -9.85 0.35
CA PRO A 216 -22.49 -10.89 -0.53
C PRO A 216 -23.22 -10.93 -1.88
N GLY A 217 -22.45 -11.04 -2.98
CA GLY A 217 -22.97 -11.08 -4.34
C GLY A 217 -23.55 -9.74 -4.86
N ARG A 218 -23.42 -8.62 -4.13
CA ARG A 218 -23.95 -7.31 -4.52
C ARG A 218 -22.89 -6.23 -4.50
N LEU A 219 -22.40 -5.88 -5.68
CA LEU A 219 -21.41 -4.82 -5.86
C LEU A 219 -21.94 -3.46 -5.40
N GLY A 220 -21.09 -2.69 -4.72
CA GLY A 220 -21.43 -1.34 -4.26
C GLY A 220 -22.54 -1.31 -3.21
N GLN A 221 -22.71 -2.40 -2.43
CA GLN A 221 -23.66 -2.46 -1.33
C GLN A 221 -22.95 -2.87 -0.04
N CYS A 222 -23.20 -2.11 1.03
CA CYS A 222 -22.80 -2.49 2.38
C CYS A 222 -23.90 -2.17 3.41
N VAL A 223 -23.81 -2.83 4.55
CA VAL A 223 -24.58 -2.48 5.75
C VAL A 223 -23.66 -1.76 6.71
N ALA A 224 -24.10 -0.59 7.18
CA ALA A 224 -23.39 0.23 8.16
C ALA A 224 -24.18 0.25 9.47
N VAL A 225 -23.47 0.18 10.59
CA VAL A 225 -24.07 0.30 11.94
C VAL A 225 -23.40 1.40 12.74
N SER A 226 -24.21 2.10 13.55
CA SER A 226 -23.71 3.21 14.37
C SER A 226 -23.97 3.00 15.87
N ASN A 227 -23.20 3.77 16.68
CA ASN A 227 -23.40 3.80 18.12
C ASN A 227 -24.70 4.53 18.56
N PHE A 228 -25.43 5.13 17.60
CA PHE A 228 -26.74 5.74 17.85
C PHE A 228 -27.90 4.83 17.44
N GLY A 229 -27.63 3.54 17.26
CA GLY A 229 -28.64 2.52 17.04
C GLY A 229 -29.18 2.44 15.60
N GLU A 230 -28.43 2.92 14.64
CA GLU A 230 -28.76 2.84 13.21
C GLU A 230 -28.21 1.57 12.59
N VAL A 231 -29.00 0.90 11.78
CA VAL A 231 -28.59 -0.12 10.82
C VAL A 231 -29.09 0.33 9.44
N GLU A 232 -28.18 0.71 8.56
CA GLU A 232 -28.51 1.19 7.23
C GLU A 232 -27.87 0.35 6.14
N ARG A 233 -28.65 -0.02 5.12
CA ARG A 233 -28.11 -0.56 3.88
C ARG A 233 -27.77 0.57 2.94
N LEU A 234 -26.52 0.69 2.58
CA LEU A 234 -25.97 1.66 1.65
C LEU A 234 -25.84 1.04 0.26
N THR A 235 -26.19 1.80 -0.78
CA THR A 235 -26.13 1.33 -2.17
C THR A 235 -25.56 2.43 -3.06
N VAL A 236 -24.60 2.07 -3.89
CA VAL A 236 -24.04 2.96 -4.93
C VAL A 236 -24.96 2.94 -6.14
N ASN A 237 -25.50 4.10 -6.50
CA ASN A 237 -26.32 4.30 -7.68
C ASN A 237 -25.59 5.14 -8.71
N ALA A 238 -25.60 4.70 -9.97
CA ALA A 238 -25.15 5.49 -11.10
C ALA A 238 -26.27 6.40 -11.60
N SER A 239 -25.98 7.66 -11.83
CA SER A 239 -26.91 8.64 -12.41
C SER A 239 -26.22 9.44 -13.50
N GLN A 240 -26.95 10.26 -14.24
CA GLN A 240 -26.36 11.17 -15.24
C GLN A 240 -25.37 12.18 -14.64
N GLY A 241 -25.45 12.44 -13.31
CA GLY A 241 -24.53 13.32 -12.58
C GLY A 241 -23.38 12.61 -11.85
N GLY A 242 -23.13 11.32 -12.16
CA GLY A 242 -22.09 10.51 -11.52
C GLY A 242 -22.67 9.50 -10.52
N LYS A 243 -21.77 8.80 -9.80
CA LYS A 243 -22.14 7.83 -8.76
C LYS A 243 -22.47 8.53 -7.44
N ARG A 244 -23.47 8.03 -6.73
CA ARG A 244 -23.85 8.50 -5.40
C ARG A 244 -24.21 7.34 -4.50
N ILE A 245 -24.00 7.49 -3.19
CA ILE A 245 -24.47 6.55 -2.18
C ILE A 245 -25.88 6.97 -1.75
N SER A 246 -26.82 6.04 -1.80
CA SER A 246 -28.14 6.14 -1.18
C SER A 246 -28.23 5.17 -0.01
N SER A 247 -29.13 5.42 0.93
CA SER A 247 -29.36 4.55 2.07
C SER A 247 -30.80 4.07 2.15
N ASN A 248 -30.96 2.90 2.75
CA ASN A 248 -32.23 2.38 3.24
C ASN A 248 -32.05 2.01 4.71
N ALA A 249 -32.78 2.69 5.61
CA ALA A 249 -32.78 2.36 7.02
C ALA A 249 -33.47 1.00 7.22
N LEU A 250 -32.77 0.06 7.84
CA LEU A 250 -33.28 -1.27 8.18
C LEU A 250 -33.76 -1.32 9.64
N LEU A 251 -33.05 -0.63 10.53
CA LEU A 251 -33.40 -0.52 11.95
C LEU A 251 -32.91 0.83 12.49
N PHE A 252 -33.72 1.43 13.35
CA PHE A 252 -33.31 2.52 14.21
C PHE A 252 -33.87 2.31 15.62
N ASN A 253 -32.98 2.23 16.59
CA ASN A 253 -33.33 2.22 18.02
C ASN A 253 -32.22 2.93 18.83
N SER A 254 -32.50 4.14 19.29
CA SER A 254 -31.53 5.00 20.00
C SER A 254 -31.04 4.42 21.35
N LEU A 255 -31.63 3.33 21.84
CA LEU A 255 -31.17 2.62 23.01
C LEU A 255 -30.01 1.66 22.71
N PHE A 256 -29.76 1.36 21.45
CA PHE A 256 -28.73 0.43 21.02
C PHE A 256 -27.45 1.18 20.65
N ASP A 257 -26.34 0.64 21.08
CA ASP A 257 -24.98 1.06 20.72
C ASP A 257 -24.35 -0.07 19.90
N PHE A 258 -24.57 -0.08 18.59
CA PHE A 258 -24.06 -1.15 17.73
C PHE A 258 -22.54 -1.07 17.57
N ARG A 259 -21.88 -2.22 17.75
CA ARG A 259 -20.41 -2.37 17.75
C ARG A 259 -19.86 -3.18 16.60
N ASP A 260 -20.64 -4.15 16.11
CA ASP A 260 -20.25 -4.96 14.97
C ASP A 260 -21.46 -5.36 14.13
N VAL A 261 -21.22 -5.68 12.87
CA VAL A 261 -22.21 -6.19 11.94
C VAL A 261 -21.62 -7.27 11.06
N LEU A 262 -22.37 -8.35 10.88
CA LEU A 262 -22.01 -9.48 10.03
C LEU A 262 -23.20 -9.85 9.15
N ILE A 263 -22.92 -10.24 7.91
CA ILE A 263 -23.93 -10.82 7.01
C ILE A 263 -23.59 -12.27 6.74
N LYS A 264 -24.52 -13.16 7.06
CA LYS A 264 -24.39 -14.59 6.82
C LYS A 264 -25.74 -15.16 6.44
N ASP A 265 -25.77 -16.05 5.46
CA ASP A 265 -26.98 -16.79 5.01
C ASP A 265 -28.20 -15.86 4.75
N ASN A 266 -27.96 -14.73 4.07
CA ASN A 266 -28.93 -13.69 3.76
C ASN A 266 -29.57 -13.00 5.00
N SER A 267 -28.97 -13.15 6.18
CA SER A 267 -29.35 -12.47 7.41
C SER A 267 -28.27 -11.48 7.85
N ILE A 268 -28.70 -10.36 8.40
CA ILE A 268 -27.85 -9.31 8.97
C ILE A 268 -27.86 -9.47 10.48
N TYR A 269 -26.69 -9.59 11.06
CA TYR A 269 -26.49 -9.70 12.50
C TYR A 269 -25.85 -8.41 13.01
N ALA A 270 -26.58 -7.59 13.75
CA ALA A 270 -26.11 -6.34 14.33
C ALA A 270 -25.93 -6.51 15.84
N LEU A 271 -24.71 -6.34 16.32
CA LEU A 271 -24.30 -6.58 17.70
C LEU A 271 -24.28 -5.28 18.49
N SER A 272 -25.06 -5.19 19.54
CA SER A 272 -25.05 -4.04 20.45
C SER A 272 -24.05 -4.26 21.62
N LEU A 273 -23.46 -3.17 22.11
CA LEU A 273 -22.46 -3.18 23.20
C LEU A 273 -22.97 -3.87 24.48
N LYS A 274 -24.17 -3.52 24.92
CA LYS A 274 -24.84 -4.03 26.14
C LYS A 274 -26.28 -4.44 25.88
N GLY A 275 -26.65 -4.57 24.65
CA GLY A 275 -28.02 -4.88 24.24
C GLY A 275 -28.12 -6.24 23.58
N PRO A 276 -29.22 -6.51 22.91
CA PRO A 276 -29.41 -7.75 22.18
C PRO A 276 -28.50 -7.86 20.95
N LEU A 277 -28.38 -9.07 20.45
CA LEU A 277 -28.02 -9.34 19.07
C LEU A 277 -29.29 -9.17 18.23
N CYS A 278 -29.33 -8.18 17.33
CA CYS A 278 -30.42 -8.00 16.41
C CYS A 278 -30.16 -8.81 15.14
N VAL A 279 -31.07 -9.70 14.79
CA VAL A 279 -31.04 -10.48 13.54
C VAL A 279 -32.08 -9.91 12.59
N LEU A 280 -31.63 -9.36 11.46
CA LEU A 280 -32.49 -8.65 10.50
C LEU A 280 -32.47 -9.35 9.13
N ASP A 281 -33.56 -9.17 8.39
CA ASP A 281 -33.57 -9.36 6.93
C ASP A 281 -33.27 -8.04 6.19
N PHE A 282 -33.19 -8.09 4.86
CA PHE A 282 -32.94 -6.89 4.04
C PHE A 282 -34.18 -6.00 3.85
N GLU A 283 -35.33 -6.40 4.34
CA GLU A 283 -36.59 -5.63 4.38
C GLU A 283 -36.72 -4.83 5.69
N GLY A 284 -35.92 -5.15 6.72
CA GLY A 284 -35.90 -4.48 8.03
C GLY A 284 -36.72 -5.20 9.10
N ASN A 285 -37.26 -6.40 8.80
CA ASN A 285 -37.86 -7.22 9.85
C ASN A 285 -36.73 -7.76 10.73
N HIS A 286 -36.87 -7.72 12.05
CA HIS A 286 -35.84 -8.13 12.97
C HIS A 286 -36.36 -8.89 14.17
N VAL A 287 -35.47 -9.67 14.77
CA VAL A 287 -35.64 -10.37 16.04
C VAL A 287 -34.49 -10.00 16.94
N GLU A 288 -34.79 -9.72 18.21
CA GLU A 288 -33.82 -9.44 19.25
C GLU A 288 -33.52 -10.70 20.05
N VAL A 289 -32.25 -11.09 20.07
CA VAL A 289 -31.75 -12.22 20.88
C VAL A 289 -31.02 -11.67 22.08
N GLN A 290 -31.54 -11.93 23.27
CA GLN A 290 -30.93 -11.47 24.50
C GLN A 290 -29.60 -12.17 24.75
N LEU A 291 -28.59 -11.38 25.09
CA LEU A 291 -27.24 -11.85 25.41
C LEU A 291 -27.01 -11.82 26.93
N PRO A 292 -26.12 -12.68 27.47
CA PRO A 292 -25.61 -12.53 28.85
C PRO A 292 -25.00 -11.14 29.09
N GLU A 293 -24.82 -10.76 30.34
CA GLU A 293 -24.26 -9.44 30.66
C GLU A 293 -22.76 -9.37 30.36
N ASP A 294 -22.39 -8.58 29.34
CA ASP A 294 -20.99 -8.25 28.97
C ASP A 294 -20.96 -6.97 28.09
N ASN A 295 -19.75 -6.52 27.74
CA ASN A 295 -19.52 -5.50 26.72
C ASN A 295 -19.13 -6.18 25.41
N TYR A 296 -20.09 -6.40 24.56
CA TYR A 296 -19.90 -7.08 23.28
C TYR A 296 -19.26 -6.19 22.22
N PHE A 297 -18.41 -6.75 21.35
CA PHE A 297 -17.70 -5.94 20.36
C PHE A 297 -17.40 -6.62 19.03
N LYS A 298 -17.52 -7.96 18.92
CA LYS A 298 -17.21 -8.66 17.67
C LYS A 298 -18.07 -9.89 17.43
N LEU A 299 -18.44 -10.12 16.18
CA LEU A 299 -19.08 -11.32 15.66
C LEU A 299 -18.08 -12.12 14.83
N VAL A 300 -17.96 -13.40 15.08
CA VAL A 300 -17.07 -14.30 14.35
C VAL A 300 -17.88 -15.47 13.81
N PRO A 301 -17.88 -15.73 12.48
CA PRO A 301 -18.57 -16.89 11.94
C PRO A 301 -17.85 -18.18 12.35
N ILE A 302 -18.56 -19.15 12.92
CA ILE A 302 -18.04 -20.46 13.29
C ILE A 302 -19.01 -21.54 12.79
N GLY A 303 -18.54 -22.39 11.87
CA GLY A 303 -19.39 -23.40 11.24
C GLY A 303 -20.70 -22.80 10.73
N ASP A 304 -21.84 -23.38 11.09
CA ASP A 304 -23.16 -22.87 10.72
C ASP A 304 -23.68 -21.75 11.64
N GLY A 305 -23.06 -21.56 12.83
CA GLY A 305 -23.44 -20.54 13.81
C GLY A 305 -22.54 -19.31 13.79
N LEU A 306 -22.62 -18.55 14.88
CA LEU A 306 -21.81 -17.37 15.17
C LEU A 306 -21.25 -17.46 16.60
N LEU A 307 -20.05 -16.94 16.77
CA LEU A 307 -19.49 -16.62 18.06
C LEU A 307 -19.68 -15.12 18.31
N VAL A 308 -20.32 -14.79 19.43
CA VAL A 308 -20.56 -13.43 19.90
C VAL A 308 -19.53 -13.13 20.97
N ALA A 309 -18.57 -12.26 20.64
CA ALA A 309 -17.46 -11.96 21.55
C ALA A 309 -17.75 -10.74 22.41
N GLY A 310 -17.80 -10.98 23.72
CA GLY A 310 -17.76 -9.97 24.76
C GLY A 310 -16.32 -9.74 25.24
N ARG A 311 -16.14 -8.76 26.13
CA ARG A 311 -14.82 -8.48 26.73
C ARG A 311 -14.37 -9.56 27.71
N LYS A 312 -15.31 -10.26 28.36
CA LYS A 312 -15.03 -11.25 29.38
C LYS A 312 -15.64 -12.61 29.09
N SER A 313 -16.47 -12.72 28.04
CA SER A 313 -17.15 -13.96 27.70
C SER A 313 -17.29 -14.16 26.21
N LEU A 314 -17.44 -15.42 25.81
CA LEU A 314 -17.84 -15.83 24.47
C LEU A 314 -19.21 -16.48 24.54
N SER A 315 -20.11 -16.16 23.62
CA SER A 315 -21.43 -16.78 23.53
C SER A 315 -21.64 -17.39 22.15
N TRP A 316 -22.10 -18.62 22.08
CA TRP A 316 -22.42 -19.32 20.83
C TRP A 316 -23.86 -19.07 20.45
N TYR A 317 -24.06 -18.58 19.24
CA TYR A 317 -25.38 -18.38 18.65
C TYR A 317 -25.60 -19.37 17.53
N SER A 318 -26.68 -20.12 17.59
CA SER A 318 -27.17 -21.01 16.53
C SER A 318 -28.68 -21.16 16.62
N ASP A 319 -29.35 -21.38 15.48
CA ASP A 319 -30.78 -21.63 15.38
C ASP A 319 -31.67 -20.60 16.12
N GLY A 320 -31.31 -19.33 16.01
CA GLY A 320 -32.11 -18.22 16.56
C GLY A 320 -31.91 -17.97 18.06
N LYS A 321 -30.97 -18.63 18.74
CA LYS A 321 -30.76 -18.52 20.19
C LYS A 321 -29.30 -18.67 20.61
N ILE A 322 -29.00 -18.23 21.81
CA ILE A 322 -27.73 -18.54 22.48
C ILE A 322 -27.76 -19.98 22.99
N THR A 323 -26.79 -20.77 22.53
CA THR A 323 -26.68 -22.22 22.85
C THR A 323 -25.70 -22.49 23.98
N GLY A 324 -24.81 -21.56 24.29
CA GLY A 324 -23.82 -21.65 25.37
C GLY A 324 -23.10 -20.33 25.58
N SER A 325 -22.45 -20.19 26.72
CA SER A 325 -21.57 -19.06 27.01
C SER A 325 -20.42 -19.55 27.91
N GLU A 326 -19.22 -19.02 27.72
CA GLU A 326 -18.02 -19.35 28.48
C GLU A 326 -17.31 -18.06 28.92
N GLU A 327 -16.86 -18.01 30.15
CA GLU A 327 -16.05 -16.92 30.68
C GLU A 327 -14.60 -17.06 30.22
N LEU A 328 -13.99 -15.94 29.89
CA LEU A 328 -12.60 -15.89 29.43
C LEU A 328 -11.63 -15.69 30.59
N PRO A 329 -10.38 -16.21 30.47
CA PRO A 329 -9.36 -16.04 31.51
C PRO A 329 -8.86 -14.59 31.65
N GLY A 330 -9.15 -13.73 30.67
CA GLY A 330 -8.72 -12.32 30.62
C GLY A 330 -9.68 -11.45 29.84
N THR A 331 -9.39 -10.15 29.79
CA THR A 331 -10.18 -9.20 29.00
C THR A 331 -9.77 -9.25 27.54
N LEU A 332 -10.67 -9.66 26.67
CA LEU A 332 -10.43 -9.78 25.23
C LEU A 332 -10.23 -8.41 24.57
N SER A 333 -9.19 -8.26 23.79
CA SER A 333 -8.89 -7.06 23.01
C SER A 333 -9.24 -7.21 21.52
N ALA A 334 -8.92 -8.37 20.92
CA ALA A 334 -9.24 -8.70 19.54
C ALA A 334 -9.50 -10.20 19.39
N ILE A 335 -10.22 -10.58 18.33
CA ILE A 335 -10.56 -11.96 18.00
C ILE A 335 -10.66 -12.14 16.50
N VAL A 336 -10.21 -13.30 15.99
CA VAL A 336 -10.33 -13.65 14.56
C VAL A 336 -10.33 -15.16 14.37
N GLU A 337 -11.09 -15.64 13.39
CA GLU A 337 -11.06 -17.05 12.95
C GLU A 337 -9.94 -17.24 11.92
N ARG A 338 -9.13 -18.29 12.08
CA ARG A 338 -8.02 -18.66 11.21
C ARG A 338 -8.03 -20.19 10.99
N GLU A 339 -8.45 -20.63 9.82
CA GLU A 339 -8.41 -22.05 9.39
C GLU A 339 -9.04 -23.03 10.41
N GLY A 340 -10.18 -22.66 10.98
CA GLY A 340 -10.91 -23.49 11.96
C GLY A 340 -10.46 -23.30 13.41
N VAL A 341 -9.48 -22.45 13.65
CA VAL A 341 -9.03 -22.05 14.99
C VAL A 341 -9.43 -20.60 15.24
N THR A 342 -10.00 -20.30 16.41
CA THR A 342 -10.28 -18.91 16.80
C THR A 342 -9.14 -18.38 17.64
N CYS A 343 -8.46 -17.35 17.14
CA CYS A 343 -7.38 -16.65 17.82
C CYS A 343 -7.94 -15.58 18.76
N LEU A 344 -7.57 -15.65 20.03
CA LEU A 344 -8.01 -14.77 21.11
C LEU A 344 -6.83 -13.93 21.59
N PHE A 345 -6.96 -12.61 21.54
CA PHE A 345 -5.94 -11.67 22.02
C PHE A 345 -6.46 -10.89 23.22
N PHE A 346 -5.65 -10.76 24.27
CA PHE A 346 -6.05 -10.15 25.53
C PHE A 346 -5.38 -8.79 25.75
N THR A 347 -5.99 -7.98 26.62
CA THR A 347 -5.51 -6.61 26.92
C THR A 347 -4.19 -6.57 27.70
N ASP A 348 -3.76 -7.68 28.26
CA ASP A 348 -2.46 -7.85 28.92
C ASP A 348 -1.35 -8.30 27.96
N GLY A 349 -1.68 -8.45 26.66
CA GLY A 349 -0.79 -8.97 25.64
C GLY A 349 -0.78 -10.49 25.52
N GLY A 350 -1.63 -11.18 26.29
CA GLY A 350 -1.82 -12.64 26.22
C GLY A 350 -2.43 -13.09 24.90
N TYR A 351 -2.22 -14.35 24.55
CA TYR A 351 -2.75 -15.01 23.37
C TYR A 351 -3.23 -16.41 23.69
N ALA A 352 -4.37 -16.77 23.18
CA ALA A 352 -4.91 -18.13 23.26
C ALA A 352 -5.56 -18.54 21.93
N GLU A 353 -5.67 -19.82 21.73
CA GLU A 353 -6.39 -20.44 20.61
C GLU A 353 -7.56 -21.26 21.14
N MET A 354 -8.71 -21.09 20.47
CA MET A 354 -9.89 -21.89 20.73
C MET A 354 -10.14 -22.82 19.54
N ASP A 355 -10.25 -24.10 19.79
CA ASP A 355 -10.55 -25.10 18.75
C ASP A 355 -12.05 -25.13 18.41
N VAL A 356 -12.41 -25.91 17.38
CA VAL A 356 -13.81 -26.06 16.95
C VAL A 356 -14.74 -26.68 18.01
N ALA A 357 -14.18 -27.34 19.03
CA ALA A 357 -14.93 -27.87 20.16
C ALA A 357 -15.14 -26.85 21.28
N GLY A 358 -14.63 -25.61 21.13
CA GLY A 358 -14.71 -24.54 22.13
C GLY A 358 -13.62 -24.60 23.19
N ARG A 359 -12.64 -25.52 23.11
CA ARG A 359 -11.58 -25.62 24.11
C ARG A 359 -10.53 -24.55 23.88
N ILE A 360 -10.32 -23.69 24.92
CA ILE A 360 -9.34 -22.59 24.92
C ILE A 360 -7.99 -23.11 25.45
N VAL A 361 -6.92 -22.82 24.73
CA VAL A 361 -5.54 -23.17 25.09
C VAL A 361 -4.66 -21.93 25.00
N GLU A 362 -4.05 -21.53 26.10
CA GLU A 362 -3.08 -20.44 26.12
C GLU A 362 -1.84 -20.80 25.28
N LYS A 363 -1.33 -19.81 24.57
CA LYS A 363 -0.16 -19.90 23.69
C LYS A 363 0.84 -18.79 23.99
N ALA A 364 2.07 -18.97 23.53
CA ALA A 364 3.03 -17.88 23.53
C ALA A 364 2.52 -16.74 22.63
N PRO A 365 2.65 -15.46 23.06
CA PRO A 365 2.23 -14.33 22.25
C PRO A 365 2.94 -14.31 20.89
N LEU A 366 2.19 -14.05 19.81
CA LEU A 366 2.74 -13.96 18.44
C LEU A 366 3.64 -12.74 18.25
N LEU A 367 3.39 -11.68 19.02
CA LEU A 367 4.14 -10.41 18.99
C LEU A 367 4.13 -9.74 20.37
N LYS A 368 4.92 -8.68 20.52
CA LYS A 368 4.90 -7.83 21.71
C LYS A 368 3.86 -6.71 21.53
N GLY A 369 3.05 -6.47 22.55
CA GLY A 369 2.04 -5.42 22.59
C GLY A 369 0.61 -5.94 22.59
N VAL A 370 -0.34 -5.04 22.77
CA VAL A 370 -1.77 -5.35 22.83
C VAL A 370 -2.33 -5.32 21.40
N VAL A 371 -2.77 -6.47 20.91
CA VAL A 371 -3.48 -6.56 19.62
C VAL A 371 -4.86 -5.92 19.76
N THR A 372 -5.19 -5.01 18.89
CA THR A 372 -6.43 -4.21 18.93
C THR A 372 -7.33 -4.40 17.71
N ALA A 373 -6.76 -4.92 16.63
CA ALA A 373 -7.45 -5.34 15.41
C ALA A 373 -6.80 -6.61 14.88
N ALA A 374 -7.59 -7.53 14.35
CA ALA A 374 -7.10 -8.75 13.76
C ALA A 374 -7.92 -9.11 12.52
N TYR A 375 -7.25 -9.48 11.44
CA TYR A 375 -7.86 -9.89 10.18
C TYR A 375 -7.08 -11.07 9.59
N TYR A 376 -7.78 -12.10 9.15
CA TYR A 376 -7.16 -13.25 8.48
C TYR A 376 -7.63 -13.33 7.02
N ASP A 377 -6.68 -13.30 6.11
CA ASP A 377 -6.95 -13.53 4.68
C ASP A 377 -6.70 -14.98 4.30
N LYS A 378 -7.77 -15.69 3.95
CA LYS A 378 -7.71 -17.11 3.59
C LYS A 378 -6.90 -17.37 2.31
N ALA A 379 -6.91 -16.43 1.36
CA ALA A 379 -6.27 -16.62 0.07
C ALA A 379 -4.74 -16.53 0.19
N SER A 380 -4.21 -15.57 0.94
CA SER A 380 -2.78 -15.42 1.20
C SER A 380 -2.30 -16.16 2.44
N LYS A 381 -3.22 -16.71 3.25
CA LYS A 381 -2.92 -17.29 4.57
C LYS A 381 -2.15 -16.33 5.47
N CYS A 382 -2.43 -15.05 5.33
CA CYS A 382 -1.81 -13.97 6.09
C CYS A 382 -2.73 -13.53 7.23
N LEU A 383 -2.21 -13.51 8.44
CA LEU A 383 -2.86 -12.94 9.62
C LEU A 383 -2.29 -11.53 9.83
N LEU A 384 -3.15 -10.52 9.78
CA LEU A 384 -2.81 -9.12 10.02
C LEU A 384 -3.21 -8.74 11.44
N LEU A 385 -2.25 -8.26 12.24
CA LEU A 385 -2.45 -7.87 13.63
C LEU A 385 -2.11 -6.39 13.82
N GLY A 386 -3.13 -5.57 14.05
CA GLY A 386 -2.98 -4.17 14.43
C GLY A 386 -2.83 -4.04 15.95
N VAL A 387 -1.92 -3.19 16.40
CA VAL A 387 -1.63 -3.02 17.82
C VAL A 387 -1.91 -1.59 18.30
N GLU A 388 -1.83 -1.40 19.62
CA GLU A 388 -2.19 -0.16 20.29
C GLU A 388 -1.29 1.02 19.92
N ASP A 389 -0.02 0.79 19.56
CA ASP A 389 0.90 1.83 19.08
C ASP A 389 0.68 2.25 17.63
N GLY A 390 -0.23 1.58 16.91
CA GLY A 390 -0.57 1.84 15.52
C GLY A 390 0.22 1.03 14.49
N THR A 391 1.12 0.17 14.92
CA THR A 391 1.84 -0.74 14.02
C THR A 391 0.92 -1.90 13.59
N VAL A 392 1.05 -2.34 12.35
CA VAL A 392 0.39 -3.54 11.84
C VAL A 392 1.45 -4.59 11.53
N TYR A 393 1.25 -5.79 12.03
CA TYR A 393 2.14 -6.93 11.89
C TYR A 393 1.50 -7.98 10.97
N PRO A 394 2.00 -8.13 9.74
CA PRO A 394 1.66 -9.29 8.93
C PRO A 394 2.35 -10.54 9.48
N VAL A 395 1.60 -11.58 9.71
CA VAL A 395 2.06 -12.88 10.23
C VAL A 395 1.75 -13.94 9.20
N ASN A 396 2.73 -14.72 8.80
CA ASN A 396 2.56 -15.77 7.80
C ASN A 396 1.95 -17.06 8.41
N GLN A 397 1.71 -18.05 7.56
CA GLN A 397 1.14 -19.36 7.97
C GLN A 397 1.99 -20.15 8.98
N TYR A 398 3.23 -19.74 9.24
CA TYR A 398 4.17 -20.38 10.18
C TYR A 398 4.34 -19.55 11.46
N ASP A 399 3.43 -18.63 11.75
CA ASP A 399 3.45 -17.72 12.90
C ASP A 399 4.69 -16.81 12.95
N ARG A 400 5.28 -16.52 11.79
CA ARG A 400 6.42 -15.60 11.70
C ARG A 400 5.94 -14.23 11.27
N VAL A 401 6.32 -13.23 12.05
CA VAL A 401 6.12 -11.83 11.70
C VAL A 401 6.97 -11.51 10.47
N MET A 402 6.33 -10.94 9.45
CA MET A 402 6.98 -10.39 8.26
C MET A 402 7.40 -8.94 8.50
N GLU A 403 7.67 -8.17 7.44
CA GLU A 403 8.00 -6.75 7.58
C GLU A 403 6.84 -5.94 8.17
N THR A 404 7.12 -5.08 9.13
CA THR A 404 6.11 -4.31 9.87
C THR A 404 5.60 -3.12 9.08
N MET A 405 4.33 -2.82 9.23
CA MET A 405 3.62 -1.71 8.59
C MET A 405 3.35 -0.63 9.65
N ALA A 406 4.30 0.29 9.83
CA ALA A 406 4.22 1.33 10.84
C ALA A 406 3.86 2.68 10.20
N ALA A 407 2.60 3.11 10.32
CA ALA A 407 2.16 4.42 9.83
C ALA A 407 1.19 5.13 10.77
N HIS A 408 0.28 4.40 11.43
CA HIS A 408 -0.64 5.02 12.38
C HIS A 408 0.13 5.63 13.56
N LYS A 409 -0.32 6.80 13.99
CA LYS A 409 0.22 7.54 15.16
C LYS A 409 -0.56 7.23 16.44
N ALA A 410 -1.56 6.39 16.34
CA ALA A 410 -2.41 5.93 17.43
C ALA A 410 -2.95 4.53 17.09
N LYS A 411 -3.70 3.95 18.00
CA LYS A 411 -4.29 2.61 17.92
C LYS A 411 -4.89 2.30 16.55
N CYS A 412 -4.44 1.19 15.93
CA CYS A 412 -5.12 0.56 14.80
C CYS A 412 -6.39 -0.13 15.28
N VAL A 413 -7.54 0.11 14.65
CA VAL A 413 -8.85 -0.35 15.15
C VAL A 413 -9.55 -1.32 14.23
N ASP A 414 -9.27 -1.28 12.94
CA ASP A 414 -9.86 -2.21 11.98
C ASP A 414 -8.94 -2.41 10.77
N ILE A 415 -9.00 -3.59 10.17
CA ILE A 415 -8.16 -4.01 9.05
C ILE A 415 -9.01 -4.81 8.07
N THR A 416 -8.82 -4.55 6.78
CA THR A 416 -9.36 -5.39 5.70
C THR A 416 -8.32 -5.60 4.61
N MET A 417 -8.48 -6.66 3.82
CA MET A 417 -7.58 -6.98 2.72
C MET A 417 -8.36 -7.23 1.42
N LEU A 418 -7.86 -6.68 0.31
CA LEU A 418 -8.42 -6.75 -1.03
C LEU A 418 -7.34 -7.29 -1.98
N GLY A 419 -7.22 -8.61 -2.09
CA GLY A 419 -6.07 -9.23 -2.75
C GLY A 419 -4.77 -8.81 -2.04
N PRO A 420 -3.78 -8.21 -2.72
CA PRO A 420 -2.55 -7.76 -2.09
C PRO A 420 -2.67 -6.39 -1.38
N VAL A 421 -3.81 -5.74 -1.44
CA VAL A 421 -4.02 -4.41 -0.87
C VAL A 421 -4.61 -4.52 0.53
N VAL A 422 -3.90 -4.01 1.52
CA VAL A 422 -4.37 -3.90 2.91
C VAL A 422 -4.85 -2.49 3.17
N VAL A 423 -6.01 -2.37 3.81
CA VAL A 423 -6.53 -1.09 4.28
C VAL A 423 -6.71 -1.16 5.79
N THR A 424 -6.20 -0.15 6.48
CA THR A 424 -6.22 -0.05 7.95
C THR A 424 -6.88 1.24 8.39
N GLY A 425 -7.66 1.18 9.45
CA GLY A 425 -8.27 2.34 10.10
C GLY A 425 -7.69 2.56 11.50
N GLY A 426 -7.59 3.81 11.95
CA GLY A 426 -6.99 4.13 13.25
C GLY A 426 -7.58 5.36 13.95
N TYR A 427 -7.23 5.49 15.25
CA TYR A 427 -7.60 6.63 16.10
C TYR A 427 -6.80 7.90 15.82
N ASP A 428 -5.90 7.89 14.84
CA ASP A 428 -5.20 9.06 14.31
C ASP A 428 -5.98 9.78 13.21
N LYS A 429 -7.26 9.45 13.01
CA LYS A 429 -8.15 9.98 11.97
C LYS A 429 -7.72 9.63 10.55
N THR A 430 -6.89 8.62 10.38
CA THR A 430 -6.34 8.24 9.09
C THR A 430 -6.71 6.80 8.74
N ALA A 431 -7.02 6.56 7.48
CA ALA A 431 -6.95 5.24 6.89
C ALA A 431 -5.72 5.16 5.99
N TYR A 432 -5.00 4.06 6.07
CA TYR A 432 -3.85 3.79 5.22
C TYR A 432 -4.15 2.66 4.25
N ILE A 433 -3.69 2.82 3.01
CA ILE A 433 -3.78 1.80 1.96
C ILE A 433 -2.37 1.35 1.62
N TRP A 434 -2.12 0.06 1.73
CA TRP A 434 -0.82 -0.59 1.55
C TRP A 434 -0.88 -1.59 0.41
N ASN A 435 0.15 -1.64 -0.43
CA ASN A 435 0.32 -2.73 -1.36
C ASN A 435 1.36 -3.72 -0.82
N MET A 436 0.92 -4.92 -0.48
CA MET A 436 1.76 -6.00 0.05
C MET A 436 2.24 -6.99 -1.01
N ASP A 437 2.04 -6.72 -2.31
CA ASP A 437 2.32 -7.69 -3.39
C ASP A 437 3.77 -8.23 -3.32
N ASN A 438 4.74 -7.35 -3.10
CA ASN A 438 6.14 -7.73 -2.98
C ASN A 438 6.44 -8.53 -1.71
N LEU A 439 5.88 -8.11 -0.57
CA LEU A 439 6.06 -8.79 0.72
C LEU A 439 5.48 -10.21 0.68
N LEU A 440 4.28 -10.38 0.14
CA LEU A 440 3.63 -11.66 -0.04
C LEU A 440 4.42 -12.55 -0.99
N PHE A 441 4.96 -11.98 -2.06
CA PHE A 441 5.80 -12.69 -3.02
C PHE A 441 7.09 -13.23 -2.39
N GLU A 442 7.82 -12.43 -1.63
CA GLU A 442 9.05 -12.87 -0.96
C GLU A 442 8.80 -13.92 0.11
N SER A 443 7.64 -13.86 0.77
CA SER A 443 7.20 -14.83 1.76
C SER A 443 6.66 -16.14 1.14
N GLY A 444 6.61 -16.26 -0.19
CA GLY A 444 6.06 -17.41 -0.89
C GLY A 444 4.52 -17.49 -0.88
N LEU A 445 3.86 -16.40 -0.48
CA LEU A 445 2.40 -16.29 -0.36
C LEU A 445 1.76 -15.55 -1.54
N SER A 446 2.51 -15.31 -2.62
CA SER A 446 2.05 -14.53 -3.76
C SER A 446 0.88 -15.18 -4.50
N PHE A 447 -0.12 -14.37 -4.85
CA PHE A 447 -1.26 -14.74 -5.68
C PHE A 447 -0.92 -14.95 -7.16
N ARG A 448 0.28 -14.58 -7.62
CA ARG A 448 0.66 -14.57 -9.03
C ARG A 448 1.67 -15.66 -9.34
N GLU A 449 1.20 -16.77 -9.91
CA GLU A 449 2.09 -17.81 -10.44
C GLU A 449 3.12 -17.29 -11.46
N GLU A 450 2.77 -16.25 -12.21
CA GLU A 450 3.65 -15.58 -13.18
C GLU A 450 4.87 -14.94 -12.52
N LEU A 451 4.70 -14.31 -11.34
CA LEU A 451 5.80 -13.73 -10.57
C LEU A 451 6.75 -14.80 -10.01
N GLN A 452 6.22 -15.98 -9.66
CA GLN A 452 7.05 -17.09 -9.19
C GLN A 452 7.95 -17.63 -10.32
N LYS A 453 7.45 -17.72 -11.55
CA LYS A 453 8.26 -18.08 -12.72
C LYS A 453 9.35 -17.05 -13.01
N GLU A 454 9.02 -15.77 -12.97
CA GLU A 454 9.96 -14.67 -13.18
C GLU A 454 11.09 -14.65 -12.12
N LYS A 455 10.80 -15.01 -10.85
CA LYS A 455 11.80 -15.13 -9.78
C LYS A 455 12.80 -16.26 -10.01
N VAL A 456 12.31 -17.39 -10.52
CA VAL A 456 13.18 -18.55 -10.86
C VAL A 456 14.08 -18.18 -12.04
N GLU A 457 13.56 -17.55 -13.08
CA GLU A 457 14.34 -17.13 -14.25
C GLU A 457 15.41 -16.08 -13.88
N LYS A 458 15.11 -15.14 -12.99
CA LYS A 458 16.07 -14.11 -12.52
C LYS A 458 17.17 -14.67 -11.63
N ARG A 459 16.88 -15.65 -10.77
CA ARG A 459 17.92 -16.34 -9.97
C ARG A 459 18.92 -17.08 -10.86
N VAL A 460 18.45 -17.59 -12.00
CA VAL A 460 19.31 -18.28 -12.99
C VAL A 460 20.14 -17.29 -13.79
N SER A 461 19.64 -16.07 -14.05
CA SER A 461 20.33 -15.07 -14.88
C SER A 461 21.32 -14.18 -14.14
N GLY A 462 21.40 -14.26 -12.78
CA GLY A 462 22.33 -13.48 -11.97
C GLY A 462 22.16 -11.95 -12.05
N SER A 463 21.03 -11.45 -12.56
CA SER A 463 20.77 -10.02 -12.68
C SER A 463 20.53 -9.38 -11.30
N GLN A 464 21.38 -8.40 -10.93
CA GLN A 464 21.17 -7.57 -9.75
C GLN A 464 19.87 -6.77 -9.90
N GLU A 465 19.02 -6.83 -8.87
CA GLU A 465 17.70 -6.17 -8.89
C GLU A 465 17.85 -4.67 -8.64
N VAL A 466 17.06 -3.87 -9.37
CA VAL A 466 16.81 -2.47 -9.00
C VAL A 466 16.14 -2.49 -7.63
N PRO A 467 16.60 -1.68 -6.65
CA PRO A 467 16.02 -1.67 -5.30
C PRO A 467 14.51 -1.56 -5.35
N THR A 468 13.82 -2.51 -4.73
CA THR A 468 12.38 -2.49 -4.61
C THR A 468 12.00 -1.42 -3.59
N GLU A 469 11.10 -0.50 -3.96
CA GLU A 469 10.61 0.50 -3.03
C GLU A 469 9.53 -0.13 -2.16
N TRP A 470 9.82 -0.24 -0.87
CA TRP A 470 9.01 -0.95 0.11
C TRP A 470 7.82 -0.12 0.60
N LEU A 471 6.83 -0.80 1.10
CA LEU A 471 5.63 -0.45 1.86
C LEU A 471 5.49 1.03 2.25
N VAL A 472 5.27 1.89 1.25
CA VAL A 472 4.86 3.27 1.51
C VAL A 472 3.34 3.31 1.43
N PRO A 473 2.63 3.67 2.50
CA PRO A 473 1.18 3.72 2.49
C PRO A 473 0.66 4.96 1.79
N VAL A 474 -0.52 4.84 1.19
CA VAL A 474 -1.36 6.00 0.85
C VAL A 474 -2.17 6.37 2.09
N ASP A 475 -2.14 7.62 2.48
CA ASP A 475 -2.89 8.16 3.60
C ASP A 475 -4.17 8.89 3.16
N TYR A 476 -5.26 8.64 3.88
CA TYR A 476 -6.49 9.44 3.81
C TYR A 476 -6.88 9.88 5.21
N THR A 477 -6.86 11.19 5.45
CA THR A 477 -7.21 11.81 6.73
C THR A 477 -8.65 12.30 6.72
N PHE A 478 -9.35 12.12 7.83
CA PHE A 478 -10.77 12.45 8.01
C PHE A 478 -10.97 13.39 9.20
N ASP A 479 -12.18 13.94 9.33
CA ASP A 479 -12.62 14.75 10.48
C ASP A 479 -12.84 13.93 11.75
N GLY A 480 -13.08 12.62 11.62
CA GLY A 480 -13.23 11.67 12.72
C GLY A 480 -12.26 10.50 12.60
N TRP A 481 -12.18 9.68 13.63
CA TRP A 481 -11.41 8.44 13.63
C TRP A 481 -11.93 7.49 12.56
N ALA A 482 -11.05 6.81 11.83
CA ALA A 482 -11.44 5.73 10.92
C ALA A 482 -11.68 4.46 11.74
N LEU A 483 -12.95 4.18 12.04
CA LEU A 483 -13.33 3.11 12.98
C LEU A 483 -13.60 1.77 12.30
N ALA A 484 -14.05 1.79 11.05
CA ALA A 484 -14.41 0.60 10.31
C ALA A 484 -13.86 0.65 8.89
N VAL A 485 -13.31 -0.46 8.41
CA VAL A 485 -12.90 -0.64 7.02
C VAL A 485 -13.43 -1.98 6.50
N CYS A 486 -14.06 -1.96 5.32
CA CYS A 486 -14.65 -3.16 4.73
C CYS A 486 -14.41 -3.17 3.22
N GLY A 487 -13.80 -4.23 2.71
CA GLY A 487 -13.68 -4.42 1.26
C GLY A 487 -15.04 -4.63 0.60
N ASP A 488 -15.24 -4.02 -0.56
CA ASP A 488 -16.45 -4.28 -1.35
C ASP A 488 -16.37 -5.63 -2.08
N GLU A 489 -17.48 -6.08 -2.61
CA GLU A 489 -17.59 -7.37 -3.31
C GLU A 489 -16.82 -7.40 -4.64
N ASP A 490 -16.47 -6.22 -5.19
CA ASP A 490 -15.62 -6.10 -6.38
C ASP A 490 -14.14 -6.47 -6.13
N GLY A 491 -13.73 -6.61 -4.87
CA GLY A 491 -12.35 -6.87 -4.47
C GLY A 491 -11.37 -5.72 -4.77
N LYS A 492 -11.87 -4.53 -5.09
CA LYS A 492 -11.08 -3.36 -5.50
C LYS A 492 -11.43 -2.11 -4.73
N SER A 493 -12.67 -1.98 -4.30
CA SER A 493 -13.19 -0.82 -3.57
C SER A 493 -13.24 -1.10 -2.07
N VAL A 494 -13.09 -0.06 -1.26
CA VAL A 494 -13.15 -0.14 0.20
C VAL A 494 -14.16 0.87 0.76
N TRP A 495 -14.99 0.40 1.67
CA TRP A 495 -15.87 1.20 2.50
C TRP A 495 -15.13 1.59 3.79
N ILE A 496 -15.22 2.85 4.18
CA ILE A 496 -14.59 3.39 5.39
C ILE A 496 -15.64 4.13 6.21
N GLY A 497 -15.79 3.73 7.46
CA GLY A 497 -16.68 4.35 8.45
C GLY A 497 -15.90 5.19 9.47
N THR A 498 -16.43 6.36 9.83
CA THR A 498 -15.76 7.27 10.76
C THR A 498 -16.57 7.56 12.02
N SER A 499 -15.87 8.02 13.07
CA SER A 499 -16.52 8.46 14.32
C SER A 499 -17.37 9.73 14.16
N SER A 500 -17.23 10.45 13.06
CA SER A 500 -18.08 11.60 12.71
C SER A 500 -19.37 11.20 11.97
N GLY A 501 -19.65 9.91 11.82
CA GLY A 501 -20.83 9.39 11.14
C GLY A 501 -20.74 9.41 9.61
N ASN A 502 -19.56 9.63 9.05
CA ASN A 502 -19.36 9.58 7.60
C ASN A 502 -19.01 8.15 7.17
N VAL A 503 -19.61 7.73 6.06
CA VAL A 503 -19.23 6.53 5.31
C VAL A 503 -18.68 6.96 3.96
N MET A 504 -17.55 6.41 3.59
CA MET A 504 -16.91 6.69 2.31
C MET A 504 -16.66 5.41 1.55
N LEU A 505 -16.74 5.50 0.23
CA LEU A 505 -16.31 4.44 -0.68
C LEU A 505 -15.27 5.02 -1.64
N LEU A 506 -14.15 4.34 -1.75
CA LEU A 506 -13.09 4.68 -2.69
C LEU A 506 -12.52 3.43 -3.35
N ASN A 507 -12.00 3.57 -4.56
CA ASN A 507 -11.27 2.50 -5.24
C ASN A 507 -9.86 2.38 -4.62
N ALA A 508 -9.53 1.21 -4.09
CA ALA A 508 -8.24 0.91 -3.48
C ALA A 508 -7.24 0.28 -4.47
N SER A 509 -7.62 0.06 -5.73
CA SER A 509 -6.76 -0.53 -6.77
C SER A 509 -6.23 0.54 -7.72
N ALA A 510 -4.92 0.82 -7.64
CA ALA A 510 -4.25 1.74 -8.57
C ALA A 510 -4.36 1.27 -10.03
N ASP A 511 -4.25 -0.03 -10.28
CA ASP A 511 -4.35 -0.62 -11.62
C ASP A 511 -5.77 -0.49 -12.20
N ASP A 512 -6.80 -0.70 -11.37
CA ASP A 512 -8.19 -0.54 -11.81
C ASP A 512 -8.52 0.92 -12.12
N MET A 513 -8.11 1.85 -11.28
CA MET A 513 -8.25 3.30 -11.55
C MET A 513 -7.55 3.71 -12.83
N ALA A 514 -6.32 3.23 -13.05
CA ALA A 514 -5.59 3.51 -14.28
C ALA A 514 -6.28 2.93 -15.53
N GLN A 515 -6.85 1.73 -15.43
CA GLN A 515 -7.63 1.12 -16.52
C GLN A 515 -8.91 1.91 -16.83
N GLN A 516 -9.64 2.33 -15.81
CA GLN A 516 -10.82 3.20 -15.97
C GLN A 516 -10.43 4.52 -16.65
N LEU A 517 -9.32 5.12 -16.19
CA LEU A 517 -8.80 6.36 -16.73
C LEU A 517 -8.35 6.20 -18.19
N HIS A 518 -7.63 5.11 -18.51
CA HIS A 518 -7.22 4.79 -19.88
C HIS A 518 -8.43 4.74 -20.84
N ASN A 519 -9.53 4.12 -20.40
CA ASN A 519 -10.75 4.03 -21.21
C ASN A 519 -11.41 5.41 -21.42
N LYS A 520 -11.30 6.31 -20.45
CA LYS A 520 -11.82 7.68 -20.49
C LYS A 520 -10.99 8.62 -21.38
N LEU A 521 -9.66 8.43 -21.43
CA LEU A 521 -8.76 9.28 -22.20
C LEU A 521 -9.09 9.25 -23.70
N LYS A 522 -9.09 10.43 -24.35
CA LYS A 522 -9.38 10.60 -25.78
C LYS A 522 -8.14 10.82 -26.64
N ARG A 523 -7.03 11.23 -26.05
CA ARG A 523 -5.76 11.52 -26.72
C ARG A 523 -4.55 11.13 -25.89
N ASN A 524 -3.38 11.23 -26.45
CA ASN A 524 -2.09 11.21 -25.73
C ASN A 524 -1.64 12.63 -25.40
N LEU A 525 -0.58 12.77 -24.59
CA LEU A 525 0.13 14.03 -24.45
C LEU A 525 0.68 14.45 -25.81
N THR A 526 0.58 15.73 -26.16
CA THR A 526 1.26 16.29 -27.33
C THR A 526 2.77 16.34 -27.09
N GLN A 527 3.57 16.47 -28.16
CA GLN A 527 5.03 16.61 -28.02
C GLN A 527 5.42 17.82 -27.15
N GLN A 528 4.67 18.92 -27.24
CA GLN A 528 4.93 20.11 -26.41
C GLN A 528 4.61 19.86 -24.94
N GLU A 529 3.47 19.22 -24.64
CA GLU A 529 3.11 18.79 -23.27
C GLU A 529 4.13 17.78 -22.73
N TRP A 530 4.61 16.85 -23.57
CA TRP A 530 5.65 15.91 -23.19
C TRP A 530 6.94 16.61 -22.79
N ILE A 531 7.45 17.52 -23.63
CA ILE A 531 8.65 18.30 -23.34
C ILE A 531 8.47 19.10 -22.04
N ARG A 532 7.28 19.68 -21.85
CA ARG A 532 6.97 20.50 -20.67
C ARG A 532 6.92 19.70 -19.37
N TYR A 533 6.30 18.53 -19.37
CA TYR A 533 6.01 17.76 -18.14
C TYR A 533 6.96 16.58 -17.92
N VAL A 534 7.35 15.88 -18.97
CA VAL A 534 8.24 14.72 -18.92
C VAL A 534 9.69 15.13 -19.15
N GLY A 535 9.92 16.12 -20.03
CA GLY A 535 11.24 16.62 -20.40
C GLY A 535 11.80 15.96 -21.65
N VAL A 536 12.95 16.47 -22.09
CA VAL A 536 13.62 16.03 -23.34
C VAL A 536 14.47 14.77 -23.16
N SER A 537 14.80 14.40 -21.92
CA SER A 537 15.67 13.25 -21.61
C SER A 537 14.96 11.90 -21.80
N ILE A 538 13.65 11.87 -21.79
CA ILE A 538 12.83 10.68 -22.01
C ILE A 538 12.19 10.80 -23.40
N PRO A 539 12.42 9.85 -24.31
CA PRO A 539 11.84 9.87 -25.64
C PRO A 539 10.31 9.98 -25.61
N TYR A 540 9.74 10.73 -26.55
CA TYR A 540 8.29 10.83 -26.68
C TYR A 540 7.68 9.45 -26.92
N MET A 541 6.66 9.10 -26.15
CA MET A 541 5.89 7.86 -26.30
C MET A 541 4.40 8.12 -26.20
N THR A 542 3.64 7.21 -26.75
CA THR A 542 2.18 7.19 -26.65
C THR A 542 1.77 6.00 -25.77
N PHE A 543 0.75 6.17 -24.97
CA PHE A 543 0.23 5.13 -24.08
C PHE A 543 -1.27 4.87 -24.31
N LYS A 544 -1.84 5.48 -25.36
CA LYS A 544 -3.18 5.21 -25.85
C LYS A 544 -3.16 4.82 -27.32
#